data_a29e37f72dba2a45a230d14e6871cdf6
#
_entry.id   a29e37f72dba2a45a230d14e6871cdf6
#
_cell.length_a   1.000
_cell.length_b   1.000
_cell.length_c   1.000
_cell.angle_alpha   90.00
_cell.angle_beta   90.00
_cell.angle_gamma   90.00
#
_symmetry.space_group_name_H-M   'P 1'
#
loop_
_entity.id
_entity.type
_entity.pdbx_description
1 polymer ?
#
loop_
_entity_poly.entity_id
_entity_poly.type
_entity_poly.pdbx_seq_one_letter_code
_entity_poly.pdbx_strand_id
1 'polypeptide(L)'
;GMHISQPSEEGSAKAMARALADACLKPSDIDYINAHATSTILGDAYEAMAIDKIFGEEKTPVTSTKGMTGHECWMAGASEVVYTLLMMRDSFIAPNLNLEEPDENSKKLNIIAKTIDRNLDTCLSNSFGFGSTNSALILRKI
;
A
#
# COMPACT_ATOMS: atom_id res chain seq x y z
N GLY A 1 -12.61 14.33 2.94
CA GLY A 1 -12.56 14.92 4.27
C GLY A 1 -13.05 16.37 4.26
N MET A 2 -13.35 16.92 5.43
CA MET A 2 -13.79 18.32 5.55
C MET A 2 -12.65 19.33 5.28
N HIS A 3 -11.41 18.90 5.42
CA HIS A 3 -10.22 19.71 5.15
C HIS A 3 -9.39 19.09 4.03
N ILE A 4 -8.74 19.93 3.23
CA ILE A 4 -7.97 19.49 2.06
C ILE A 4 -6.86 18.48 2.39
N SER A 5 -6.27 18.60 3.58
CA SER A 5 -5.19 17.71 4.06
C SER A 5 -5.68 16.52 4.87
N GLN A 6 -7.00 16.37 5.06
CA GLN A 6 -7.54 15.27 5.87
C GLN A 6 -7.68 14.02 5.02
N PRO A 7 -7.00 12.91 5.39
CA PRO A 7 -7.18 11.62 4.73
C PRO A 7 -8.57 11.04 5.00
N SER A 8 -8.96 10.03 4.23
CA SER A 8 -10.25 9.37 4.34
C SER A 8 -10.11 7.86 4.16
N GLU A 9 -10.45 7.08 5.19
CA GLU A 9 -10.53 5.62 5.11
C GLU A 9 -11.43 5.19 3.96
N GLU A 10 -12.63 5.77 3.87
CA GLU A 10 -13.59 5.42 2.82
C GLU A 10 -13.05 5.73 1.42
N GLY A 11 -12.36 6.86 1.25
CA GLY A 11 -11.74 7.25 -0.02
C GLY A 11 -10.65 6.29 -0.45
N SER A 12 -9.78 5.90 0.48
CA SER A 12 -8.70 4.93 0.25
C SER A 12 -9.26 3.54 -0.07
N ALA A 13 -10.21 3.05 0.72
CA ALA A 13 -10.87 1.76 0.47
C ALA A 13 -11.57 1.73 -0.89
N LYS A 14 -12.25 2.82 -1.26
CA LYS A 14 -12.94 2.94 -2.56
C LYS A 14 -11.96 2.94 -3.74
N ALA A 15 -10.79 3.56 -3.60
CA ALA A 15 -9.75 3.53 -4.64
C ALA A 15 -9.26 2.09 -4.88
N MET A 16 -8.92 1.36 -3.81
CA MET A 16 -8.48 -0.03 -3.90
C MET A 16 -9.58 -0.96 -4.45
N ALA A 17 -10.82 -0.82 -3.97
CA ALA A 17 -11.94 -1.62 -4.47
C ALA A 17 -12.23 -1.38 -5.97
N ARG A 18 -12.08 -0.15 -6.44
CA ARG A 18 -12.23 0.18 -7.86
C ARG A 18 -11.10 -0.40 -8.71
N ALA A 19 -9.85 -0.35 -8.23
CA ALA A 19 -8.73 -0.95 -8.92
C ALA A 19 -8.91 -2.47 -9.07
N LEU A 20 -9.37 -3.16 -8.02
CA LEU A 20 -9.70 -4.59 -8.08
C LEU A 20 -10.81 -4.89 -9.09
N ALA A 21 -11.88 -4.11 -9.06
CA ALA A 21 -12.99 -4.26 -9.98
C ALA A 21 -12.59 -4.03 -11.45
N ASP A 22 -11.78 -2.99 -11.71
CA ASP A 22 -11.28 -2.67 -13.06
C ASP A 22 -10.36 -3.78 -13.60
N ALA A 23 -9.52 -4.35 -12.73
CA ALA A 23 -8.66 -5.48 -13.07
C ALA A 23 -9.39 -6.83 -13.13
N CYS A 24 -10.67 -6.90 -12.77
CA CYS A 24 -11.44 -8.15 -12.61
C CYS A 24 -10.79 -9.13 -11.62
N LEU A 25 -10.22 -8.62 -10.53
CA LEU A 25 -9.50 -9.37 -9.50
C LEU A 25 -10.21 -9.32 -8.14
N LYS A 26 -9.88 -10.29 -7.29
CA LYS A 26 -10.31 -10.35 -5.88
C LYS A 26 -9.13 -9.95 -4.98
N PRO A 27 -9.38 -9.59 -3.71
CA PRO A 27 -8.30 -9.34 -2.75
C PRO A 27 -7.29 -10.49 -2.63
N SER A 28 -7.76 -11.75 -2.70
CA SER A 28 -6.93 -12.96 -2.68
C SER A 28 -5.94 -13.08 -3.86
N ASP A 29 -6.14 -12.34 -4.93
CA ASP A 29 -5.28 -12.38 -6.11
C ASP A 29 -4.08 -11.41 -5.98
N ILE A 30 -4.02 -10.62 -4.91
CA ILE A 30 -2.95 -9.64 -4.66
C ILE A 30 -1.87 -10.24 -3.76
N ASP A 31 -0.66 -10.35 -4.30
CA ASP A 31 0.50 -10.92 -3.59
C ASP A 31 1.16 -9.94 -2.63
N TYR A 32 1.07 -8.63 -2.91
CA TYR A 32 1.75 -7.58 -2.15
C TYR A 32 1.08 -6.21 -2.33
N ILE A 33 1.10 -5.41 -1.27
CA ILE A 33 0.64 -4.01 -1.28
C ILE A 33 1.81 -3.10 -0.93
N ASN A 34 2.15 -2.17 -1.84
CA ASN A 34 3.00 -1.03 -1.54
C ASN A 34 2.11 0.12 -1.06
N ALA A 35 2.12 0.35 0.25
CA ALA A 35 1.26 1.33 0.90
C ALA A 35 1.80 2.76 0.71
N HIS A 36 0.90 3.73 0.65
CA HIS A 36 1.27 5.14 0.64
C HIS A 36 1.99 5.55 1.93
N ALA A 37 1.45 5.20 3.08
CA ALA A 37 1.99 5.29 4.44
C ALA A 37 3.14 6.32 4.61
N THR A 38 2.76 7.58 4.84
CA THR A 38 3.68 8.73 4.89
C THR A 38 4.27 9.00 6.28
N SER A 39 4.01 8.12 7.24
CA SER A 39 4.35 8.30 8.66
C SER A 39 3.59 9.47 9.32
N THR A 40 2.38 9.73 8.87
CA THR A 40 1.46 10.67 9.53
C THR A 40 0.43 9.90 10.35
N ILE A 41 0.14 10.34 11.58
CA ILE A 41 -0.73 9.63 12.53
C ILE A 41 -2.09 9.26 11.89
N LEU A 42 -2.77 10.23 11.28
CA LEU A 42 -4.09 9.99 10.68
C LEU A 42 -4.00 9.30 9.32
N GLY A 43 -2.97 9.61 8.53
CA GLY A 43 -2.79 9.02 7.20
C GLY A 43 -2.58 7.53 7.27
N ASP A 44 -1.62 7.11 8.06
CA ASP A 44 -1.27 5.70 8.25
C ASP A 44 -2.42 4.92 8.90
N ALA A 45 -3.08 5.49 9.92
CA ALA A 45 -4.21 4.86 10.57
C ALA A 45 -5.37 4.60 9.59
N TYR A 46 -5.76 5.59 8.79
CA TYR A 46 -6.87 5.45 7.86
C TYR A 46 -6.52 4.54 6.67
N GLU A 47 -5.28 4.55 6.20
CA GLU A 47 -4.84 3.59 5.19
C GLU A 47 -4.82 2.17 5.74
N ALA A 48 -4.31 1.96 6.96
CA ALA A 48 -4.30 0.65 7.61
C ALA A 48 -5.73 0.10 7.78
N MET A 49 -6.67 0.93 8.23
CA MET A 49 -8.08 0.56 8.34
C MET A 49 -8.69 0.21 6.97
N ALA A 50 -8.36 0.98 5.93
CA ALA A 50 -8.83 0.73 4.56
C ALA A 50 -8.27 -0.58 4.00
N ILE A 51 -6.99 -0.88 4.24
CA ILE A 51 -6.35 -2.14 3.83
C ILE A 51 -6.97 -3.31 4.60
N ASP A 52 -7.13 -3.20 5.92
CA ASP A 52 -7.76 -4.25 6.74
C ASP A 52 -9.19 -4.56 6.26
N LYS A 53 -9.96 -3.54 5.91
CA LYS A 53 -11.32 -3.66 5.40
C LYS A 53 -11.42 -4.45 4.09
N ILE A 54 -10.44 -4.31 3.21
CA ILE A 54 -10.43 -4.94 1.87
C ILE A 54 -9.67 -6.26 1.88
N PHE A 55 -8.52 -6.34 2.58
CA PHE A 55 -7.56 -7.43 2.51
C PHE A 55 -7.33 -8.15 3.85
N GLY A 56 -8.03 -7.77 4.91
CA GLY A 56 -7.76 -8.28 6.27
C GLY A 56 -7.86 -9.79 6.41
N GLU A 57 -8.77 -10.44 5.68
CA GLU A 57 -8.90 -11.91 5.67
C GLU A 57 -7.74 -12.59 4.95
N GLU A 58 -7.19 -11.98 3.91
CA GLU A 58 -6.14 -12.55 3.04
C GLU A 58 -4.75 -12.44 3.65
N LYS A 59 -4.56 -11.54 4.65
CA LYS A 59 -3.24 -11.27 5.23
C LYS A 59 -2.17 -10.96 4.18
N THR A 60 -2.56 -10.23 3.14
CA THR A 60 -1.66 -9.78 2.08
C THR A 60 -0.47 -9.03 2.67
N PRO A 61 0.77 -9.34 2.29
CA PRO A 61 1.95 -8.60 2.74
C PRO A 61 1.88 -7.13 2.38
N VAL A 62 2.23 -6.26 3.32
CA VAL A 62 2.20 -4.80 3.17
C VAL A 62 3.53 -4.21 3.59
N THR A 63 4.09 -3.31 2.81
CA THR A 63 5.16 -2.41 3.24
C THR A 63 5.00 -1.03 2.61
N SER A 64 5.71 -0.04 3.16
CA SER A 64 5.93 1.24 2.50
C SER A 64 7.42 1.42 2.21
N THR A 65 7.76 1.74 0.98
CA THR A 65 9.15 2.04 0.60
C THR A 65 9.62 3.38 1.13
N LYS A 66 8.72 4.23 1.63
CA LYS A 66 9.05 5.56 2.18
C LYS A 66 9.95 5.52 3.42
N GLY A 67 10.00 4.41 4.13
CA GLY A 67 10.99 4.20 5.19
C GLY A 67 12.45 4.24 4.68
N MET A 68 12.68 3.94 3.40
CA MET A 68 13.98 3.98 2.72
C MET A 68 14.21 5.29 1.98
N THR A 69 13.21 5.76 1.23
CA THR A 69 13.36 6.84 0.25
C THR A 69 12.92 8.21 0.78
N GLY A 70 12.15 8.23 1.86
CA GLY A 70 11.37 9.40 2.24
C GLY A 70 10.17 9.60 1.31
N HIS A 71 9.42 10.67 1.55
CA HIS A 71 8.30 11.05 0.70
C HIS A 71 8.80 11.87 -0.50
N GLU A 72 8.87 11.26 -1.66
CA GLU A 72 9.36 11.87 -2.90
C GLU A 72 8.36 12.86 -3.53
N CYS A 73 7.37 13.30 -2.77
CA CYS A 73 6.37 14.32 -3.14
C CYS A 73 5.69 14.04 -4.49
N TRP A 74 5.96 14.87 -5.48
CA TRP A 74 5.36 14.82 -6.83
C TRP A 74 5.64 13.53 -7.60
N MET A 75 6.69 12.81 -7.23
CA MET A 75 7.19 11.63 -7.92
C MET A 75 6.86 10.33 -7.17
N ALA A 76 6.45 10.40 -5.91
CA ALA A 76 6.33 9.25 -5.02
C ALA A 76 5.56 8.07 -5.64
N GLY A 77 4.38 8.33 -6.23
CA GLY A 77 3.58 7.27 -6.84
C GLY A 77 4.27 6.59 -8.03
N ALA A 78 4.98 7.34 -8.87
CA ALA A 78 5.73 6.78 -9.99
C ALA A 78 6.94 5.97 -9.52
N SER A 79 7.69 6.48 -8.54
CA SER A 79 8.83 5.77 -7.94
C SER A 79 8.39 4.46 -7.30
N GLU A 80 7.28 4.48 -6.54
CA GLU A 80 6.74 3.30 -5.87
C GLU A 80 6.27 2.22 -6.85
N VAL A 81 5.74 2.61 -8.01
CA VAL A 81 5.47 1.68 -9.11
C VAL A 81 6.77 1.04 -9.61
N VAL A 82 7.84 1.83 -9.83
CA VAL A 82 9.14 1.29 -10.25
C VAL A 82 9.72 0.34 -9.20
N TYR A 83 9.69 0.71 -7.91
CA TYR A 83 10.16 -0.16 -6.83
C TYR A 83 9.37 -1.46 -6.76
N THR A 84 8.04 -1.39 -6.92
CA THR A 84 7.19 -2.58 -6.97
C THR A 84 7.54 -3.48 -8.15
N LEU A 85 7.76 -2.91 -9.34
CA LEU A 85 8.20 -3.68 -10.52
C LEU A 85 9.56 -4.34 -10.33
N LEU A 86 10.51 -3.68 -9.64
CA LEU A 86 11.80 -4.27 -9.28
C LEU A 86 11.62 -5.46 -8.31
N MET A 87 10.79 -5.30 -7.29
CA MET A 87 10.45 -6.39 -6.37
C MET A 87 9.77 -7.57 -7.10
N MET A 88 8.85 -7.30 -8.02
CA MET A 88 8.23 -8.32 -8.86
C MET A 88 9.26 -9.03 -9.73
N ARG A 89 10.16 -8.29 -10.40
CA ARG A 89 11.21 -8.86 -11.26
C ARG A 89 12.15 -9.79 -10.50
N ASP A 90 12.60 -9.34 -9.34
CA ASP A 90 13.65 -10.02 -8.56
C ASP A 90 13.07 -10.95 -7.47
N SER A 91 11.74 -11.09 -7.42
CA SER A 91 11.00 -12.01 -6.53
C SER A 91 11.31 -11.82 -5.04
N PHE A 92 11.22 -10.59 -4.56
CA PHE A 92 11.35 -10.28 -3.13
C PHE A 92 10.38 -9.18 -2.69
N ILE A 93 10.18 -9.04 -1.38
CA ILE A 93 9.51 -7.89 -0.77
C ILE A 93 10.53 -7.13 0.07
N ALA A 94 10.71 -5.84 -0.24
CA ALA A 94 11.51 -4.93 0.58
C ALA A 94 10.82 -4.69 1.93
N PRO A 95 11.58 -4.55 3.04
CA PRO A 95 10.98 -4.40 4.36
C PRO A 95 10.39 -3.00 4.56
N ASN A 96 9.47 -2.89 5.51
CA ASN A 96 9.09 -1.62 6.10
C ASN A 96 10.19 -1.20 7.09
N LEU A 97 11.19 -0.45 6.61
CA LEU A 97 12.36 -0.07 7.42
C LEU A 97 11.95 0.79 8.61
N ASN A 98 12.71 0.67 9.70
CA ASN A 98 12.52 1.41 10.93
C ASN A 98 11.20 1.14 11.66
N LEU A 99 10.52 0.04 11.33
CA LEU A 99 9.35 -0.40 12.08
C LEU A 99 9.81 -1.08 13.36
N GLU A 100 9.60 -0.42 14.51
CA GLU A 100 9.84 -0.97 15.84
C GLU A 100 8.57 -1.61 16.39
N GLU A 101 7.49 -0.83 16.48
CA GLU A 101 6.19 -1.30 16.91
C GLU A 101 5.08 -0.76 15.99
N PRO A 102 4.22 -1.63 15.44
CA PRO A 102 3.04 -1.19 14.71
C PRO A 102 2.01 -0.59 15.68
N ASP A 103 1.30 0.43 15.24
CA ASP A 103 0.18 1.00 15.99
C ASP A 103 -1.04 0.06 16.02
N GLU A 104 -2.09 0.42 16.78
CA GLU A 104 -3.28 -0.42 16.98
C GLU A 104 -4.01 -0.78 15.67
N ASN A 105 -3.96 0.04 14.64
CA ASN A 105 -4.58 -0.23 13.35
C ASN A 105 -3.65 -1.11 12.48
N SER A 106 -2.37 -0.78 12.49
CA SER A 106 -1.34 -1.49 11.70
C SER A 106 -1.05 -2.91 12.22
N LYS A 107 -1.25 -3.17 13.53
CA LYS A 107 -1.11 -4.53 14.12
C LYS A 107 -2.00 -5.59 13.45
N LYS A 108 -3.08 -5.20 12.81
CA LYS A 108 -3.98 -6.11 12.10
C LYS A 108 -3.43 -6.57 10.77
N LEU A 109 -2.50 -5.81 10.19
CA LEU A 109 -1.93 -6.05 8.87
C LEU A 109 -0.72 -6.99 8.94
N ASN A 110 -0.42 -7.64 7.83
CA ASN A 110 0.79 -8.43 7.65
C ASN A 110 1.94 -7.53 7.17
N ILE A 111 2.45 -6.66 8.06
CA ILE A 111 3.56 -5.77 7.73
C ILE A 111 4.87 -6.53 7.74
N ILE A 112 5.63 -6.43 6.65
CA ILE A 112 6.90 -7.13 6.49
C ILE A 112 8.04 -6.26 7.02
N ALA A 113 8.66 -6.69 8.12
CA ALA A 113 9.75 -5.97 8.80
C ALA A 113 11.17 -6.38 8.34
N LYS A 114 11.29 -7.46 7.55
CA LYS A 114 12.57 -7.94 7.00
C LYS A 114 12.36 -8.34 5.55
N THR A 115 13.38 -8.18 4.71
CA THR A 115 13.31 -8.68 3.34
C THR A 115 12.92 -10.15 3.31
N ILE A 116 11.98 -10.50 2.48
CA ILE A 116 11.56 -11.88 2.23
C ILE A 116 11.60 -12.19 0.75
N ASP A 117 12.10 -13.38 0.41
CA ASP A 117 12.01 -13.92 -0.95
C ASP A 117 10.58 -14.41 -1.20
N ARG A 118 9.94 -13.86 -2.22
CA ARG A 118 8.58 -14.21 -2.58
C ARG A 118 8.32 -13.90 -4.05
N ASN A 119 7.79 -14.86 -4.80
CA ASN A 119 7.29 -14.57 -6.14
C ASN A 119 6.09 -13.63 -6.05
N LEU A 120 6.09 -12.59 -6.87
CA LEU A 120 5.06 -11.57 -6.92
C LEU A 120 4.55 -11.49 -8.36
N ASP A 121 3.34 -11.96 -8.60
CA ASP A 121 2.71 -11.93 -9.91
C ASP A 121 1.73 -10.75 -10.06
N THR A 122 1.05 -10.39 -8.97
CA THR A 122 0.08 -9.29 -8.96
C THR A 122 0.26 -8.45 -7.70
N CYS A 123 0.55 -7.16 -7.86
CA CYS A 123 0.79 -6.23 -6.76
C CYS A 123 -0.12 -5.01 -6.86
N LEU A 124 -0.41 -4.39 -5.71
CA LEU A 124 -1.17 -3.15 -5.62
C LEU A 124 -0.25 -2.05 -5.07
N SER A 125 -0.26 -0.87 -5.69
CA SER A 125 0.45 0.33 -5.22
C SER A 125 -0.53 1.45 -4.95
N ASN A 126 -0.50 2.01 -3.74
CA ASN A 126 -1.36 3.09 -3.28
C ASN A 126 -0.66 4.44 -3.33
N SER A 127 -1.38 5.47 -3.77
CA SER A 127 -0.95 6.87 -3.70
C SER A 127 -2.14 7.74 -3.30
N PHE A 128 -2.09 8.27 -2.08
CA PHE A 128 -3.17 9.09 -1.52
C PHE A 128 -2.69 10.52 -1.29
N GLY A 129 -3.39 11.48 -1.88
CA GLY A 129 -3.00 12.87 -1.87
C GLY A 129 -4.04 13.79 -1.24
N PHE A 130 -3.64 15.03 -1.03
CA PHE A 130 -4.53 16.08 -0.54
C PHE A 130 -5.73 16.29 -1.48
N GLY A 131 -6.81 16.83 -0.94
CA GLY A 131 -8.04 17.06 -1.68
C GLY A 131 -8.83 15.78 -1.99
N SER A 132 -8.57 14.69 -1.24
CA SER A 132 -9.20 13.38 -1.45
C SER A 132 -8.87 12.77 -2.82
N THR A 133 -7.72 13.11 -3.39
CA THR A 133 -7.19 12.47 -4.59
C THR A 133 -6.55 11.14 -4.19
N ASN A 134 -7.27 10.05 -4.36
CA ASN A 134 -6.81 8.72 -4.02
C ASN A 134 -6.65 7.90 -5.30
N SER A 135 -5.50 7.25 -5.45
CA SER A 135 -5.17 6.35 -6.55
C SER A 135 -4.69 5.01 -6.01
N ALA A 136 -5.11 3.94 -6.63
CA ALA A 136 -4.56 2.60 -6.43
C ALA A 136 -4.32 1.98 -7.81
N LEU A 137 -3.13 1.43 -8.02
CA LEU A 137 -2.73 0.78 -9.26
C LEU A 137 -2.48 -0.69 -9.02
N ILE A 138 -2.99 -1.55 -9.90
CA ILE A 138 -2.64 -2.96 -9.92
C ILE A 138 -1.63 -3.20 -11.03
N LEU A 139 -0.54 -3.86 -10.67
CA LEU A 139 0.54 -4.28 -11.53
C LEU A 139 0.53 -5.79 -11.65
N ARG A 140 0.60 -6.34 -12.86
CA ARG A 140 0.58 -7.78 -13.09
C ARG A 140 1.67 -8.20 -14.08
N LYS A 141 2.35 -9.31 -13.81
CA LYS A 141 3.24 -9.97 -14.78
C LYS A 141 2.41 -10.50 -15.97
N ILE A 142 2.96 -10.38 -17.15
CA ILE A 142 2.40 -10.88 -18.41
C ILE A 142 3.06 -12.21 -18.73
#